data_05d05465da0f91ae98737bf666e0ceca
#
_entry.id   05d05465da0f91ae98737bf666e0ceca
#
_cell.length_a   1.000
_cell.length_b   1.000
_cell.length_c   1.000
_cell.angle_alpha   90.00
_cell.angle_beta   90.00
_cell.angle_gamma   90.00
#
_symmetry.space_group_name_H-M   'P 1'
#
loop_
_entity.id
_entity.type
_entity.pdbx_description
1 polymer ?
#
loop_
_entity_poly.entity_id
_entity_poly.type
_entity_poly.pdbx_seq_one_letter_code
_entity_poly.pdbx_strand_id
1 'polypeptide(L)'
;GSESRVVLLTGKGEETTMKRGSTFVPYPSDVELTLKYLAEYDAAHSPAPAAGGRKAKKDFLPIILGSDENAYGTARLFREAYGVTPLLLCTQQLVPTRHSHLFLCRIIPDFEREEVFPDALLGVLKQCAQDYEKLLVIPCSDYYTGLLCRHYDRFEGLIANRFISDELLETFDTKDKFYALCEQYGMDYPKTVVASPEERESVVDRLPFDFPIVVKPENSNALDYLRCHFEGQKKVFFFDAREQYLTMVHSMNQSDYRGKLILQEFIPGGDDAMRVLNSYSDLDGHVRAMCLGQPVLEYYDPKSVGNYAAILSRGDQALYDRMQEFLEKLGYVGFSNIDMKYDSRTGRYVLFEINPRLGRSSYFCRAAGLNMMKLLTNDVVYGKREDCVYNHTVALWQNVPTGILRRYVKDPDLSEELRAFKGTHVIFCKGDLPLSRLYRLLRYYAAQYHNFRDYYFEKK
;
A
#
# COMPACT_ATOMS: atom_id res chain seq x y z
N GLY A 1 -41.71 0.23 -20.60
CA GLY A 1 -40.66 -0.77 -20.69
C GLY A 1 -39.45 -0.16 -21.38
N SER A 2 -38.34 -0.02 -20.70
CA SER A 2 -37.07 0.43 -21.29
C SER A 2 -36.50 -0.71 -22.14
N GLU A 3 -36.46 -0.54 -23.45
CA GLU A 3 -35.70 -1.44 -24.33
C GLU A 3 -34.22 -1.28 -24.02
N SER A 4 -33.59 -2.33 -23.49
CA SER A 4 -32.13 -2.39 -23.34
C SER A 4 -31.52 -2.67 -24.72
N ARG A 5 -30.76 -1.72 -25.26
CA ARG A 5 -30.02 -1.91 -26.51
C ARG A 5 -28.60 -2.32 -26.21
N VAL A 6 -28.11 -3.38 -26.83
CA VAL A 6 -26.73 -3.83 -26.76
C VAL A 6 -26.04 -3.40 -28.06
N VAL A 7 -24.99 -2.62 -27.94
CA VAL A 7 -24.12 -2.25 -29.06
C VAL A 7 -22.91 -3.19 -29.04
N LEU A 8 -22.74 -4.00 -30.10
CA LEU A 8 -21.59 -4.84 -30.29
C LEU A 8 -20.60 -4.14 -31.21
N LEU A 9 -19.40 -3.82 -30.69
CA LEU A 9 -18.33 -3.25 -31.47
C LEU A 9 -17.39 -4.37 -31.93
N THR A 10 -17.24 -4.48 -33.25
CA THR A 10 -16.31 -5.43 -33.89
C THR A 10 -15.30 -4.61 -34.70
N GLY A 11 -14.18 -4.31 -34.11
CA GLY A 11 -13.16 -3.48 -34.75
C GLY A 11 -11.81 -3.61 -34.06
N LYS A 12 -11.06 -2.54 -34.02
CA LYS A 12 -9.71 -2.50 -33.41
C LYS A 12 -9.70 -2.44 -31.89
N GLY A 13 -10.84 -2.27 -31.25
CA GLY A 13 -10.97 -2.24 -29.80
C GLY A 13 -10.21 -1.05 -29.17
N GLU A 14 -9.20 -1.34 -28.36
CA GLU A 14 -8.39 -0.33 -27.64
C GLU A 14 -7.20 0.21 -28.47
N GLU A 15 -7.00 -0.22 -29.71
CA GLU A 15 -5.90 0.29 -30.54
C GLU A 15 -6.07 1.78 -30.85
N THR A 16 -5.02 2.58 -30.56
CA THR A 16 -4.99 4.03 -30.76
C THR A 16 -4.30 4.47 -32.06
N THR A 17 -3.90 3.53 -32.91
CA THR A 17 -3.25 3.81 -34.19
C THR A 17 -3.86 2.99 -35.33
N MET A 18 -3.93 3.57 -36.51
CA MET A 18 -4.37 2.90 -37.74
C MET A 18 -3.26 2.93 -38.77
N LYS A 19 -3.01 1.80 -39.45
CA LYS A 19 -2.06 1.72 -40.56
C LYS A 19 -2.70 2.27 -41.83
N ARG A 20 -2.09 3.31 -42.40
CA ARG A 20 -2.43 3.83 -43.74
C ARG A 20 -1.20 3.73 -44.65
N GLY A 21 -1.24 2.76 -45.57
CA GLY A 21 -0.05 2.42 -46.37
C GLY A 21 1.07 1.87 -45.50
N SER A 22 2.26 2.50 -45.56
CA SER A 22 3.42 2.14 -44.72
C SER A 22 3.49 2.87 -43.37
N THR A 23 2.57 3.80 -43.08
CA THR A 23 2.65 4.69 -41.91
C THR A 23 1.54 4.36 -40.93
N PHE A 24 1.84 4.41 -39.59
CA PHE A 24 0.86 4.40 -38.54
C PHE A 24 0.44 5.85 -38.22
N VAL A 25 -0.85 6.09 -38.24
CA VAL A 25 -1.44 7.39 -37.87
C VAL A 25 -2.28 7.26 -36.58
N PRO A 26 -2.35 8.32 -35.77
CA PRO A 26 -3.22 8.33 -34.61
C PRO A 26 -4.68 8.06 -35.03
N TYR A 27 -5.36 7.24 -34.26
CA TYR A 27 -6.77 6.89 -34.46
C TYR A 27 -7.44 6.78 -33.10
N PRO A 28 -8.58 7.47 -32.86
CA PRO A 28 -9.31 7.31 -31.62
C PRO A 28 -9.78 5.85 -31.51
N SER A 29 -9.58 5.25 -30.33
CA SER A 29 -10.02 3.86 -30.11
C SER A 29 -11.53 3.71 -30.35
N ASP A 30 -11.97 2.51 -30.75
CA ASP A 30 -13.41 2.23 -30.91
C ASP A 30 -14.17 2.49 -29.62
N VAL A 31 -13.52 2.33 -28.46
CA VAL A 31 -14.08 2.65 -27.14
C VAL A 31 -14.30 4.15 -26.99
N GLU A 32 -13.29 5.00 -27.33
CA GLU A 32 -13.43 6.46 -27.26
C GLU A 32 -14.52 6.97 -28.19
N LEU A 33 -14.55 6.48 -29.43
CA LEU A 33 -15.58 6.84 -30.41
C LEU A 33 -16.98 6.45 -29.93
N THR A 34 -17.09 5.25 -29.36
CA THR A 34 -18.38 4.77 -28.83
C THR A 34 -18.86 5.61 -27.68
N LEU A 35 -17.99 5.89 -26.70
CA LEU A 35 -18.34 6.74 -25.56
C LEU A 35 -18.72 8.15 -26.00
N LYS A 36 -18.02 8.70 -26.99
CA LYS A 36 -18.36 10.00 -27.58
C LYS A 36 -19.74 9.97 -28.22
N TYR A 37 -20.01 9.01 -29.10
CA TYR A 37 -21.31 8.92 -29.79
C TYR A 37 -22.49 8.55 -28.86
N LEU A 38 -22.24 7.76 -27.82
CA LEU A 38 -23.24 7.50 -26.78
C LEU A 38 -23.56 8.77 -26.00
N ALA A 39 -22.55 9.56 -25.63
CA ALA A 39 -22.75 10.83 -24.94
C ALA A 39 -23.51 11.85 -25.82
N GLU A 40 -23.19 11.92 -27.12
CA GLU A 40 -23.91 12.76 -28.11
C GLU A 40 -25.35 12.27 -28.31
N TYR A 41 -25.59 10.97 -28.37
CA TYR A 41 -26.89 10.37 -28.47
C TYR A 41 -27.73 10.64 -27.22
N ASP A 42 -27.17 10.45 -26.04
CA ASP A 42 -27.85 10.73 -24.78
C ASP A 42 -28.16 12.22 -24.63
N ALA A 43 -27.29 13.11 -25.04
CA ALA A 43 -27.53 14.55 -25.05
C ALA A 43 -28.66 14.95 -26.01
N ALA A 44 -28.79 14.25 -27.15
CA ALA A 44 -29.82 14.52 -28.16
C ALA A 44 -31.18 13.90 -27.87
N HIS A 45 -31.20 12.78 -27.10
CA HIS A 45 -32.41 11.98 -26.88
C HIS A 45 -32.82 11.88 -25.40
N SER A 46 -32.04 12.48 -24.48
CA SER A 46 -32.52 12.64 -23.10
C SER A 46 -33.69 13.61 -23.08
N PRO A 47 -34.83 13.25 -22.47
CA PRO A 47 -35.91 14.19 -22.27
C PRO A 47 -35.37 15.41 -21.53
N ALA A 48 -35.77 16.61 -21.96
CA ALA A 48 -35.37 17.85 -21.28
C ALA A 48 -35.60 17.66 -19.77
N PRO A 49 -34.65 18.11 -18.92
CA PRO A 49 -34.78 17.89 -17.49
C PRO A 49 -36.09 18.48 -17.03
N ALA A 50 -36.97 17.63 -16.48
CA ALA A 50 -38.20 18.06 -15.87
C ALA A 50 -37.86 19.11 -14.82
N ALA A 51 -38.41 20.30 -14.97
CA ALA A 51 -38.17 21.38 -14.01
C ALA A 51 -38.63 20.93 -12.62
N GLY A 52 -37.74 20.88 -11.68
CA GLY A 52 -38.05 20.84 -10.26
C GLY A 52 -37.96 19.49 -9.58
N GLY A 53 -36.81 19.18 -9.11
CA GLY A 53 -36.53 18.19 -8.10
C GLY A 53 -35.06 17.83 -8.12
N ARG A 54 -34.21 18.47 -7.31
CA ARG A 54 -32.86 17.98 -7.10
C ARG A 54 -32.97 16.52 -6.66
N LYS A 55 -32.49 15.59 -7.49
CA LYS A 55 -32.42 14.18 -7.12
C LYS A 55 -31.62 14.11 -5.80
N ALA A 56 -32.18 13.44 -4.78
CA ALA A 56 -31.52 13.30 -3.50
C ALA A 56 -30.11 12.68 -3.75
N LYS A 57 -29.10 13.31 -3.18
CA LYS A 57 -27.74 12.78 -3.27
C LYS A 57 -27.66 11.44 -2.57
N LYS A 58 -26.76 10.58 -3.02
CA LYS A 58 -26.39 9.35 -2.31
C LYS A 58 -25.49 9.68 -1.12
N ASP A 59 -25.54 8.89 -0.07
CA ASP A 59 -24.82 9.16 1.19
C ASP A 59 -23.32 9.38 0.98
N PHE A 60 -22.65 8.46 0.28
CA PHE A 60 -21.20 8.59 0.06
C PHE A 60 -20.70 7.84 -1.16
N LEU A 61 -19.50 8.23 -1.63
CA LEU A 61 -18.73 7.54 -2.65
C LEU A 61 -17.29 7.31 -2.15
N PRO A 62 -16.83 6.05 -2.10
CA PRO A 62 -15.40 5.76 -1.96
C PRO A 62 -14.65 6.02 -3.26
N ILE A 63 -13.57 6.81 -3.20
CA ILE A 63 -12.64 7.09 -4.28
C ILE A 63 -11.28 6.51 -3.87
N ILE A 64 -10.79 5.52 -4.60
CA ILE A 64 -9.60 4.75 -4.27
C ILE A 64 -8.49 5.14 -5.24
N LEU A 65 -7.33 5.53 -4.72
CA LEU A 65 -6.17 5.94 -5.51
C LEU A 65 -5.16 4.79 -5.59
N GLY A 66 -5.02 4.21 -6.78
CA GLY A 66 -4.15 3.06 -7.02
C GLY A 66 -4.85 1.95 -7.80
N SER A 67 -4.12 0.86 -8.10
CA SER A 67 -4.67 -0.28 -8.87
C SER A 67 -4.04 -1.63 -8.54
N ASP A 68 -3.31 -1.71 -7.44
CA ASP A 68 -2.66 -2.93 -6.94
C ASP A 68 -3.61 -3.80 -6.09
N GLU A 69 -3.07 -4.76 -5.37
CA GLU A 69 -3.81 -5.62 -4.44
C GLU A 69 -4.46 -4.85 -3.29
N ASN A 70 -3.80 -3.75 -2.83
CA ASN A 70 -4.36 -2.90 -1.78
C ASN A 70 -5.63 -2.19 -2.27
N ALA A 71 -5.56 -1.58 -3.46
CA ALA A 71 -6.72 -0.92 -4.08
C ALA A 71 -7.88 -1.88 -4.32
N TYR A 72 -7.57 -3.11 -4.81
CA TYR A 72 -8.58 -4.15 -4.98
C TYR A 72 -9.20 -4.58 -3.65
N GLY A 73 -8.36 -4.83 -2.64
CA GLY A 73 -8.81 -5.20 -1.29
C GLY A 73 -9.68 -4.13 -0.66
N THR A 74 -9.30 -2.87 -0.76
CA THR A 74 -10.05 -1.71 -0.28
C THR A 74 -11.42 -1.62 -0.96
N ALA A 75 -11.49 -1.76 -2.27
CA ALA A 75 -12.77 -1.78 -3.01
C ALA A 75 -13.68 -2.93 -2.57
N ARG A 76 -13.09 -4.11 -2.37
CA ARG A 76 -13.79 -5.29 -1.88
C ARG A 76 -14.35 -5.08 -0.47
N LEU A 77 -13.61 -4.42 0.44
CA LEU A 77 -14.08 -4.11 1.79
C LEU A 77 -15.32 -3.20 1.80
N PHE A 78 -15.35 -2.17 0.95
CA PHE A 78 -16.55 -1.33 0.78
C PHE A 78 -17.73 -2.09 0.20
N ARG A 79 -17.48 -2.93 -0.79
CA ARG A 79 -18.52 -3.76 -1.39
C ARG A 79 -19.12 -4.74 -0.39
N GLU A 80 -18.29 -5.38 0.41
CA GLU A 80 -18.70 -6.32 1.46
C GLU A 80 -19.53 -5.65 2.57
N ALA A 81 -19.14 -4.42 2.98
CA ALA A 81 -19.77 -3.73 4.11
C ALA A 81 -21.08 -3.00 3.72
N TYR A 82 -21.11 -2.40 2.52
CA TYR A 82 -22.19 -1.47 2.14
C TYR A 82 -22.83 -1.75 0.78
N GLY A 83 -22.32 -2.73 0.04
CA GLY A 83 -22.80 -2.99 -1.32
C GLY A 83 -22.51 -1.88 -2.34
N VAL A 84 -21.75 -0.83 -1.96
CA VAL A 84 -21.42 0.30 -2.82
C VAL A 84 -20.39 -0.08 -3.88
N THR A 85 -20.40 0.63 -5.00
CA THR A 85 -19.40 0.50 -6.06
C THR A 85 -18.45 1.68 -5.99
N PRO A 86 -17.19 1.49 -5.52
CA PRO A 86 -16.19 2.54 -5.46
C PRO A 86 -15.78 3.06 -6.85
N LEU A 87 -15.19 4.26 -6.89
CA LEU A 87 -14.48 4.78 -8.04
C LEU A 87 -12.98 4.62 -7.84
N LEU A 88 -12.32 3.89 -8.74
CA LEU A 88 -10.88 3.70 -8.76
C LEU A 88 -10.24 4.72 -9.69
N LEU A 89 -9.22 5.44 -9.22
CA LEU A 89 -8.41 6.36 -10.01
C LEU A 89 -6.98 5.86 -10.06
N CYS A 90 -6.42 5.74 -11.26
CA CYS A 90 -5.04 5.26 -11.45
C CYS A 90 -4.47 5.70 -12.80
N THR A 91 -3.16 5.65 -12.95
CA THR A 91 -2.48 5.86 -14.23
C THR A 91 -2.68 4.69 -15.18
N GLN A 92 -2.72 3.46 -14.63
CA GLN A 92 -2.99 2.22 -15.38
C GLN A 92 -3.59 1.15 -14.48
N GLN A 93 -4.35 0.24 -15.06
CA GLN A 93 -4.83 -0.92 -14.31
C GLN A 93 -3.76 -2.03 -14.25
N LEU A 94 -3.42 -2.43 -13.03
CA LEU A 94 -2.56 -3.60 -12.75
C LEU A 94 -3.40 -4.89 -12.74
N VAL A 95 -2.71 -6.05 -12.76
CA VAL A 95 -3.37 -7.37 -12.81
C VAL A 95 -4.45 -7.56 -11.75
N PRO A 96 -4.27 -7.13 -10.46
CA PRO A 96 -5.29 -7.33 -9.43
C PRO A 96 -6.64 -6.66 -9.72
N THR A 97 -6.64 -5.55 -10.45
CA THR A 97 -7.84 -4.74 -10.72
C THR A 97 -8.44 -4.95 -12.10
N ARG A 98 -7.70 -5.53 -13.05
CA ARG A 98 -8.19 -5.75 -14.43
C ARG A 98 -9.40 -6.68 -14.47
N HIS A 99 -10.39 -6.31 -15.27
CA HIS A 99 -11.64 -7.05 -15.48
C HIS A 99 -12.45 -7.32 -14.20
N SER A 100 -12.28 -6.52 -13.16
CA SER A 100 -13.11 -6.57 -11.96
C SER A 100 -14.41 -5.79 -12.17
N HIS A 101 -15.48 -6.29 -11.55
CA HIS A 101 -16.81 -5.63 -11.51
C HIS A 101 -17.09 -4.99 -10.14
N LEU A 102 -16.12 -5.01 -9.21
CA LEU A 102 -16.31 -4.46 -7.86
C LEU A 102 -16.34 -2.93 -7.83
N PHE A 103 -15.77 -2.27 -8.83
CA PHE A 103 -15.59 -0.81 -8.88
C PHE A 103 -15.71 -0.29 -10.32
N LEU A 104 -15.92 1.01 -10.45
CA LEU A 104 -15.68 1.74 -11.68
C LEU A 104 -14.22 2.19 -11.72
N CYS A 105 -13.58 2.16 -12.87
CA CYS A 105 -12.18 2.59 -13.00
C CYS A 105 -12.09 3.74 -14.00
N ARG A 106 -11.44 4.83 -13.57
CA ARG A 106 -11.05 5.94 -14.45
C ARG A 106 -9.53 5.97 -14.52
N ILE A 107 -8.99 5.77 -15.72
CA ILE A 107 -7.56 5.93 -16.02
C ILE A 107 -7.33 7.40 -16.30
N ILE A 108 -6.36 8.00 -15.59
CA ILE A 108 -5.94 9.39 -15.77
C ILE A 108 -4.46 9.35 -16.13
N PRO A 109 -4.06 9.73 -17.35
CA PRO A 109 -2.66 9.77 -17.74
C PRO A 109 -1.85 10.66 -16.79
N ASP A 110 -0.65 10.22 -16.45
CA ASP A 110 0.28 10.95 -15.57
C ASP A 110 -0.27 11.33 -14.19
N PHE A 111 -1.31 10.62 -13.70
CA PHE A 111 -1.98 10.92 -12.43
C PHE A 111 -1.03 10.86 -11.21
N GLU A 112 0.10 10.20 -11.35
CA GLU A 112 1.15 10.13 -10.32
C GLU A 112 2.05 11.37 -10.31
N ARG A 113 1.96 12.29 -11.30
CA ARG A 113 2.81 13.48 -11.36
C ARG A 113 2.25 14.61 -10.51
N GLU A 114 3.14 15.28 -9.77
CA GLU A 114 2.83 16.39 -8.87
C GLU A 114 2.03 17.49 -9.58
N GLU A 115 2.37 17.78 -10.86
CA GLU A 115 1.74 18.84 -11.64
C GLU A 115 0.34 18.48 -12.14
N VAL A 116 0.02 17.16 -12.21
CA VAL A 116 -1.26 16.66 -12.76
C VAL A 116 -2.25 16.34 -11.67
N PHE A 117 -1.76 15.72 -10.60
CA PHE A 117 -2.59 15.13 -9.54
C PHE A 117 -3.61 16.09 -8.93
N PRO A 118 -3.24 17.32 -8.46
CA PRO A 118 -4.16 18.16 -7.72
C PRO A 118 -5.36 18.60 -8.57
N ASP A 119 -5.13 19.01 -9.81
CA ASP A 119 -6.18 19.51 -10.71
C ASP A 119 -7.08 18.35 -11.19
N ALA A 120 -6.48 17.22 -11.52
CA ALA A 120 -7.22 16.03 -11.95
C ALA A 120 -8.13 15.50 -10.83
N LEU A 121 -7.59 15.37 -9.60
CA LEU A 121 -8.39 14.93 -8.45
C LEU A 121 -9.50 15.93 -8.13
N LEU A 122 -9.18 17.23 -8.08
CA LEU A 122 -10.17 18.28 -7.81
C LEU A 122 -11.34 18.25 -8.81
N GLY A 123 -11.03 18.04 -10.09
CA GLY A 123 -12.06 17.89 -11.14
C GLY A 123 -12.99 16.70 -10.89
N VAL A 124 -12.41 15.54 -10.52
CA VAL A 124 -13.21 14.35 -10.17
C VAL A 124 -14.05 14.59 -8.91
N LEU A 125 -13.48 15.16 -7.86
CA LEU A 125 -14.20 15.45 -6.61
C LEU A 125 -15.40 16.38 -6.85
N LYS A 126 -15.20 17.48 -7.58
CA LYS A 126 -16.28 18.42 -7.92
C LYS A 126 -17.40 17.76 -8.72
N GLN A 127 -17.07 16.87 -9.65
CA GLN A 127 -18.04 16.11 -10.42
C GLN A 127 -18.83 15.16 -9.50
N CYS A 128 -18.15 14.37 -8.66
CA CYS A 128 -18.79 13.40 -7.77
C CYS A 128 -19.63 14.06 -6.68
N ALA A 129 -19.23 15.24 -6.18
CA ALA A 129 -19.97 16.00 -5.18
C ALA A 129 -21.37 16.48 -5.66
N GLN A 130 -21.67 16.38 -6.95
CA GLN A 130 -23.02 16.67 -7.48
C GLN A 130 -24.01 15.56 -7.09
N ASP A 131 -23.55 14.30 -7.04
CA ASP A 131 -24.39 13.11 -6.84
C ASP A 131 -24.25 12.49 -5.45
N TYR A 132 -23.21 12.84 -4.69
CA TYR A 132 -22.91 12.26 -3.38
C TYR A 132 -22.74 13.33 -2.32
N GLU A 133 -23.19 13.04 -1.09
CA GLU A 133 -23.06 13.96 0.04
C GLU A 133 -21.64 13.98 0.61
N LYS A 134 -21.01 12.80 0.73
CA LYS A 134 -19.66 12.64 1.25
C LYS A 134 -18.77 11.85 0.30
N LEU A 135 -17.55 12.31 0.11
CA LEU A 135 -16.53 11.63 -0.68
C LEU A 135 -15.43 11.14 0.26
N LEU A 136 -15.18 9.83 0.24
CA LEU A 136 -14.10 9.20 0.99
C LEU A 136 -12.94 8.93 0.03
N VAL A 137 -11.77 9.51 0.26
CA VAL A 137 -10.58 9.30 -0.59
C VAL A 137 -9.59 8.39 0.13
N ILE A 138 -9.23 7.28 -0.46
CA ILE A 138 -8.35 6.27 0.14
C ILE A 138 -7.12 6.06 -0.74
N PRO A 139 -5.94 6.56 -0.32
CA PRO A 139 -4.69 6.28 -1.02
C PRO A 139 -4.23 4.85 -0.73
N CYS A 140 -3.76 4.15 -1.76
CA CYS A 140 -3.26 2.78 -1.66
C CYS A 140 -1.74 2.67 -1.90
N SER A 141 -1.02 3.77 -1.89
CA SER A 141 0.45 3.82 -1.96
C SER A 141 0.99 5.03 -1.20
N ASP A 142 2.27 4.99 -0.81
CA ASP A 142 2.96 6.10 -0.16
C ASP A 142 2.95 7.33 -1.04
N TYR A 143 3.11 7.14 -2.34
CA TYR A 143 3.13 8.21 -3.32
C TYR A 143 1.80 9.01 -3.32
N TYR A 144 0.65 8.32 -3.46
CA TYR A 144 -0.65 9.00 -3.40
C TYR A 144 -0.96 9.59 -2.02
N THR A 145 -0.46 8.96 -0.95
CA THR A 145 -0.58 9.51 0.41
C THR A 145 0.15 10.84 0.53
N GLY A 146 1.41 10.88 0.05
CA GLY A 146 2.20 12.10 0.02
C GLY A 146 1.56 13.23 -0.78
N LEU A 147 1.06 12.92 -1.97
CA LEU A 147 0.35 13.90 -2.80
C LEU A 147 -0.92 14.44 -2.12
N LEU A 148 -1.69 13.57 -1.46
CA LEU A 148 -2.88 13.98 -0.72
C LEU A 148 -2.54 14.88 0.48
N CYS A 149 -1.53 14.53 1.28
CA CYS A 149 -1.14 15.32 2.45
C CYS A 149 -0.66 16.72 2.02
N ARG A 150 0.25 16.80 1.04
CA ARG A 150 0.79 18.08 0.54
C ARG A 150 -0.25 19.02 -0.09
N HIS A 151 -1.26 18.46 -0.71
CA HIS A 151 -2.28 19.27 -1.43
C HIS A 151 -3.65 19.24 -0.74
N TYR A 152 -3.73 18.80 0.52
CA TYR A 152 -5.00 18.60 1.22
C TYR A 152 -5.88 19.86 1.24
N ASP A 153 -5.29 21.02 1.44
CA ASP A 153 -5.99 22.32 1.47
C ASP A 153 -6.80 22.59 0.19
N ARG A 154 -6.34 22.07 -0.96
CA ARG A 154 -7.07 22.21 -2.23
C ARG A 154 -8.35 21.37 -2.30
N PHE A 155 -8.46 20.37 -1.46
CA PHE A 155 -9.56 19.40 -1.42
C PHE A 155 -10.46 19.62 -0.19
N GLU A 156 -10.13 20.58 0.67
CA GLU A 156 -10.87 20.86 1.89
C GLU A 156 -12.34 21.13 1.59
N GLY A 157 -13.25 20.57 2.40
CA GLY A 157 -14.69 20.62 2.20
C GLY A 157 -15.24 19.69 1.10
N LEU A 158 -14.41 19.06 0.29
CA LEU A 158 -14.79 18.03 -0.68
C LEU A 158 -14.52 16.61 -0.20
N ILE A 159 -13.38 16.40 0.47
CA ILE A 159 -13.02 15.09 1.05
C ILE A 159 -13.53 15.06 2.50
N ALA A 160 -14.23 13.99 2.84
CA ALA A 160 -14.85 13.84 4.15
C ALA A 160 -13.88 13.25 5.21
N ASN A 161 -12.96 12.38 4.82
CA ASN A 161 -11.93 11.84 5.71
C ASN A 161 -10.69 12.75 5.77
N ARG A 162 -9.93 12.65 6.86
CA ARG A 162 -8.73 13.45 7.10
C ARG A 162 -7.47 12.58 6.96
N PHE A 163 -6.35 13.27 6.76
CA PHE A 163 -5.01 12.70 6.71
C PHE A 163 -4.15 13.37 7.76
N ILE A 164 -2.99 12.79 8.07
CA ILE A 164 -1.99 13.45 8.89
C ILE A 164 -1.49 14.73 8.20
N SER A 165 -0.91 15.63 8.99
CA SER A 165 -0.28 16.84 8.44
C SER A 165 0.96 16.49 7.60
N ASP A 166 1.31 17.37 6.66
CA ASP A 166 2.52 17.23 5.86
C ASP A 166 3.79 17.19 6.74
N GLU A 167 3.81 17.97 7.84
CA GLU A 167 4.90 17.98 8.82
C GLU A 167 5.07 16.60 9.51
N LEU A 168 3.97 15.94 9.89
CA LEU A 168 4.02 14.63 10.51
C LEU A 168 4.41 13.56 9.47
N LEU A 169 3.95 13.70 8.22
CA LEU A 169 4.38 12.85 7.12
C LEU A 169 5.90 12.94 6.90
N GLU A 170 6.45 14.16 6.83
CA GLU A 170 7.90 14.38 6.69
C GLU A 170 8.69 13.79 7.86
N THR A 171 8.11 13.84 9.07
CA THR A 171 8.71 13.22 10.25
C THR A 171 8.80 11.69 10.12
N PHE A 172 7.79 11.05 9.56
CA PHE A 172 7.82 9.59 9.36
C PHE A 172 8.73 9.16 8.20
N ASP A 173 8.79 9.97 7.15
CA ASP A 173 9.63 9.68 5.97
C ASP A 173 11.13 9.87 6.25
N THR A 174 11.49 10.72 7.22
CA THR A 174 12.87 11.03 7.56
C THR A 174 13.33 10.23 8.77
N LYS A 175 14.25 9.28 8.57
CA LYS A 175 14.64 8.31 9.63
C LYS A 175 15.13 8.94 10.91
N ASP A 176 15.96 9.97 10.85
CA ASP A 176 16.44 10.72 12.03
C ASP A 176 15.30 11.43 12.78
N LYS A 177 14.36 12.06 12.08
CA LYS A 177 13.17 12.67 12.69
C LYS A 177 12.28 11.61 13.32
N PHE A 178 12.05 10.49 12.63
CA PHE A 178 11.25 9.38 13.13
C PHE A 178 11.84 8.76 14.40
N TYR A 179 13.17 8.53 14.42
CA TYR A 179 13.81 7.96 15.61
C TYR A 179 13.88 8.94 16.78
N ALA A 180 14.09 10.24 16.51
CA ALA A 180 13.96 11.27 17.55
C ALA A 180 12.55 11.30 18.16
N LEU A 181 11.52 11.12 17.32
CA LEU A 181 10.13 10.99 17.77
C LEU A 181 9.95 9.72 18.63
N CYS A 182 10.50 8.58 18.20
CA CYS A 182 10.47 7.34 18.98
C CYS A 182 11.12 7.54 20.36
N GLU A 183 12.27 8.19 20.43
CA GLU A 183 12.96 8.48 21.68
C GLU A 183 12.11 9.39 22.59
N GLN A 184 11.54 10.47 22.05
CA GLN A 184 10.67 11.38 22.77
C GLN A 184 9.48 10.68 23.46
N TYR A 185 8.91 9.66 22.78
CA TYR A 185 7.75 8.92 23.30
C TYR A 185 8.13 7.56 23.93
N GLY A 186 9.43 7.29 24.13
CA GLY A 186 9.92 6.08 24.76
C GLY A 186 9.63 4.79 23.96
N MET A 187 9.51 4.90 22.62
CA MET A 187 9.33 3.76 21.73
C MET A 187 10.69 3.13 21.41
N ASP A 188 10.71 1.79 21.31
CA ASP A 188 11.95 1.10 20.93
C ASP A 188 12.15 1.21 19.41
N TYR A 189 13.36 1.57 18.99
CA TYR A 189 13.78 1.66 17.59
C TYR A 189 15.22 1.13 17.45
N PRO A 190 15.67 0.68 16.25
CA PRO A 190 17.02 0.16 16.11
C PRO A 190 18.02 1.30 16.28
N LYS A 191 19.01 1.12 17.14
CA LYS A 191 20.09 2.10 17.29
C LYS A 191 20.68 2.39 15.91
N THR A 192 20.86 3.66 15.60
CA THR A 192 21.17 4.12 14.25
C THR A 192 22.23 5.19 14.28
N VAL A 193 23.17 5.11 13.34
CA VAL A 193 24.18 6.14 13.09
C VAL A 193 24.14 6.48 11.61
N VAL A 194 24.13 7.78 11.31
CA VAL A 194 24.21 8.28 9.94
C VAL A 194 25.64 8.72 9.65
N ALA A 195 26.24 8.24 8.58
CA ALA A 195 27.58 8.59 8.14
C ALA A 195 27.54 9.43 6.87
N SER A 196 28.19 10.59 6.90
CA SER A 196 28.49 11.36 5.68
C SER A 196 29.50 10.61 4.80
N PRO A 197 29.67 10.98 3.53
CA PRO A 197 30.67 10.35 2.65
C PRO A 197 32.07 10.34 3.25
N GLU A 198 32.46 11.39 3.97
CA GLU A 198 33.78 11.58 4.58
C GLU A 198 33.95 10.70 5.83
N GLU A 199 32.87 10.34 6.49
CA GLU A 199 32.87 9.58 7.74
C GLU A 199 32.68 8.08 7.54
N ARG A 200 32.34 7.61 6.33
CA ARG A 200 31.98 6.21 6.07
C ARG A 200 32.99 5.20 6.62
N GLU A 201 34.28 5.47 6.53
CA GLU A 201 35.30 4.55 7.01
C GLU A 201 35.47 4.63 8.54
N SER A 202 35.44 5.82 9.12
CA SER A 202 35.69 6.04 10.54
C SER A 202 34.50 5.80 11.44
N VAL A 203 33.26 5.88 10.92
CA VAL A 203 32.04 5.74 11.70
C VAL A 203 31.94 4.39 12.40
N VAL A 204 32.49 3.35 11.79
CA VAL A 204 32.45 1.98 12.32
C VAL A 204 33.17 1.81 13.64
N ASP A 205 34.13 2.69 13.94
CA ASP A 205 34.94 2.65 15.20
C ASP A 205 34.18 3.30 16.38
N ARG A 206 33.04 3.96 16.14
CA ARG A 206 32.27 4.69 17.16
C ARG A 206 30.78 4.26 17.19
N LEU A 207 30.46 3.08 16.64
CA LEU A 207 29.10 2.57 16.69
C LEU A 207 28.68 2.30 18.15
N PRO A 208 27.45 2.69 18.57
CA PRO A 208 26.93 2.38 19.90
C PRO A 208 26.31 0.96 20.00
N PHE A 209 26.62 0.09 19.04
CA PHE A 209 26.15 -1.31 18.94
C PHE A 209 27.20 -2.18 18.25
N ASP A 210 27.12 -3.49 18.49
CA ASP A 210 28.05 -4.48 17.96
C ASP A 210 27.60 -5.04 16.61
N PHE A 211 28.51 -5.74 15.93
CA PHE A 211 28.18 -6.57 14.77
C PHE A 211 27.34 -7.81 15.19
N PRO A 212 26.44 -8.29 14.33
CA PRO A 212 26.19 -7.86 12.96
C PRO A 212 25.48 -6.52 12.86
N ILE A 213 25.67 -5.82 11.73
CA ILE A 213 25.02 -4.54 11.45
C ILE A 213 24.26 -4.55 10.12
N VAL A 214 23.27 -3.68 10.01
CA VAL A 214 22.55 -3.40 8.75
C VAL A 214 23.00 -2.04 8.24
N VAL A 215 23.35 -1.98 6.94
CA VAL A 215 23.73 -0.72 6.29
C VAL A 215 22.88 -0.49 5.06
N LYS A 216 22.43 0.74 4.87
CA LYS A 216 21.66 1.13 3.69
C LYS A 216 21.99 2.57 3.29
N PRO A 217 21.92 2.91 2.00
CA PRO A 217 21.95 4.32 1.58
C PRO A 217 20.75 5.05 2.16
N GLU A 218 20.90 6.33 2.47
CA GLU A 218 19.82 7.20 3.01
C GLU A 218 18.57 7.15 2.12
N ASN A 219 18.76 7.14 0.81
CA ASN A 219 17.69 6.93 -0.15
C ASN A 219 18.14 5.95 -1.26
N SER A 220 17.81 4.68 -1.10
CA SER A 220 18.16 3.63 -2.06
C SER A 220 17.39 3.67 -3.38
N ASN A 221 16.37 4.51 -3.49
CA ASN A 221 15.59 4.74 -4.70
C ASN A 221 15.97 6.03 -5.42
N ALA A 222 16.83 6.85 -4.84
CA ALA A 222 17.30 8.08 -5.48
C ALA A 222 18.14 7.77 -6.73
N LEU A 223 18.04 8.64 -7.73
CA LEU A 223 18.71 8.47 -9.02
C LEU A 223 20.23 8.42 -8.91
N ASP A 224 20.83 9.13 -7.97
CA ASP A 224 22.25 9.13 -7.70
C ASP A 224 22.74 7.73 -7.24
N TYR A 225 21.99 7.07 -6.34
CA TYR A 225 22.29 5.70 -5.94
C TYR A 225 22.03 4.69 -7.04
N LEU A 226 20.92 4.82 -7.77
CA LEU A 226 20.54 3.89 -8.84
C LEU A 226 21.48 3.97 -10.07
N ARG A 227 22.10 5.11 -10.30
CA ARG A 227 23.03 5.33 -11.41
C ARG A 227 24.49 5.03 -11.07
N CYS A 228 24.86 5.06 -9.79
CA CYS A 228 26.21 4.64 -9.39
C CYS A 228 26.35 3.12 -9.57
N HIS A 229 27.56 2.69 -9.89
CA HIS A 229 27.89 1.27 -10.02
C HIS A 229 29.14 0.96 -9.20
N PHE A 230 29.00 0.04 -8.26
CA PHE A 230 30.10 -0.52 -7.49
C PHE A 230 29.85 -2.02 -7.24
N GLU A 231 30.90 -2.77 -6.99
CA GLU A 231 30.82 -4.21 -6.78
C GLU A 231 29.96 -4.54 -5.54
N GLY A 232 29.02 -5.45 -5.71
CA GLY A 232 28.14 -5.89 -4.63
C GLY A 232 27.04 -4.89 -4.25
N GLN A 233 26.71 -3.88 -5.10
CA GLN A 233 25.67 -2.89 -4.84
C GLN A 233 24.32 -3.54 -4.50
N LYS A 234 23.73 -3.14 -3.36
CA LYS A 234 22.42 -3.60 -2.84
C LYS A 234 21.69 -2.43 -2.19
N LYS A 235 20.38 -2.56 -2.04
CA LYS A 235 19.57 -1.59 -1.28
C LYS A 235 19.80 -1.70 0.24
N VAL A 236 20.10 -2.90 0.72
CA VAL A 236 20.36 -3.20 2.12
C VAL A 236 21.52 -4.19 2.18
N PHE A 237 22.49 -3.90 3.03
CA PHE A 237 23.68 -4.72 3.29
C PHE A 237 23.62 -5.26 4.71
N PHE A 238 24.11 -6.49 4.89
CA PHE A 238 24.30 -7.13 6.19
C PHE A 238 25.77 -7.46 6.33
N PHE A 239 26.36 -7.07 7.46
CA PHE A 239 27.76 -7.32 7.75
C PHE A 239 27.90 -7.97 9.12
N ASP A 240 28.56 -9.10 9.15
CA ASP A 240 28.88 -9.83 10.38
C ASP A 240 30.17 -9.32 11.04
N ALA A 241 31.01 -8.62 10.28
CA ALA A 241 32.31 -8.14 10.73
C ALA A 241 32.69 -6.80 10.09
N ARG A 242 33.52 -6.05 10.81
CA ARG A 242 34.07 -4.73 10.43
C ARG A 242 34.73 -4.75 9.04
N GLU A 243 35.50 -5.76 8.77
CA GLU A 243 36.27 -5.91 7.53
C GLU A 243 35.39 -6.00 6.30
N GLN A 244 34.23 -6.69 6.42
CA GLN A 244 33.25 -6.80 5.34
C GLN A 244 32.62 -5.43 5.03
N TYR A 245 32.28 -4.67 6.08
CA TYR A 245 31.77 -3.31 5.94
C TYR A 245 32.78 -2.41 5.22
N LEU A 246 34.05 -2.39 5.69
CA LEU A 246 35.10 -1.56 5.09
C LEU A 246 35.37 -1.93 3.63
N THR A 247 35.31 -3.21 3.26
CA THR A 247 35.44 -3.66 1.87
C THR A 247 34.35 -3.05 0.98
N MET A 248 33.09 -3.07 1.44
CA MET A 248 31.98 -2.44 0.73
C MET A 248 32.17 -0.92 0.63
N VAL A 249 32.54 -0.25 1.73
CA VAL A 249 32.79 1.20 1.74
C VAL A 249 33.90 1.58 0.76
N HIS A 250 35.00 0.81 0.72
CA HIS A 250 36.08 1.05 -0.24
C HIS A 250 35.60 0.95 -1.69
N SER A 251 34.81 -0.08 -2.02
CA SER A 251 34.19 -0.21 -3.35
C SER A 251 33.24 0.95 -3.67
N MET A 252 32.41 1.34 -2.69
CA MET A 252 31.47 2.46 -2.85
C MET A 252 32.18 3.80 -3.03
N ASN A 253 33.29 4.05 -2.31
CA ASN A 253 34.06 5.29 -2.42
C ASN A 253 34.76 5.44 -3.78
N GLN A 254 34.95 4.36 -4.53
CA GLN A 254 35.43 4.38 -5.91
C GLN A 254 34.32 4.73 -6.92
N SER A 255 33.05 4.71 -6.51
CA SER A 255 31.90 5.12 -7.34
C SER A 255 31.60 6.61 -7.21
N ASP A 256 30.63 7.09 -7.98
CA ASP A 256 30.16 8.47 -7.94
C ASP A 256 29.12 8.74 -6.82
N TYR A 257 28.81 7.74 -5.99
CA TYR A 257 27.84 7.93 -4.92
C TYR A 257 28.36 8.83 -3.80
N ARG A 258 27.64 9.95 -3.56
CA ARG A 258 27.96 10.95 -2.53
C ARG A 258 26.89 11.10 -1.44
N GLY A 259 25.87 10.22 -1.44
CA GLY A 259 24.83 10.20 -0.40
C GLY A 259 25.33 9.64 0.92
N LYS A 260 24.58 9.84 1.98
CA LYS A 260 24.90 9.30 3.31
C LYS A 260 24.59 7.81 3.40
N LEU A 261 25.22 7.15 4.40
CA LEU A 261 24.89 5.78 4.80
C LEU A 261 24.21 5.78 6.17
N ILE A 262 23.19 4.94 6.30
CA ILE A 262 22.52 4.64 7.56
C ILE A 262 23.04 3.29 8.05
N LEU A 263 23.73 3.28 9.20
CA LEU A 263 24.18 2.10 9.88
C LEU A 263 23.25 1.82 11.05
N GLN A 264 22.70 0.60 11.11
CA GLN A 264 21.71 0.23 12.13
C GLN A 264 22.11 -1.04 12.85
N GLU A 265 21.75 -1.12 14.14
CA GLU A 265 21.78 -2.34 14.92
C GLU A 265 20.98 -3.43 14.20
N PHE A 266 21.55 -4.60 14.08
CA PHE A 266 20.83 -5.76 13.55
C PHE A 266 19.91 -6.34 14.62
N ILE A 267 18.62 -6.32 14.36
CA ILE A 267 17.64 -6.99 15.21
C ILE A 267 17.51 -8.44 14.71
N PRO A 268 17.80 -9.46 15.53
CA PRO A 268 17.82 -10.86 15.09
C PRO A 268 16.42 -11.38 14.72
N GLY A 269 16.39 -12.50 13.99
CA GLY A 269 15.19 -13.17 13.53
C GLY A 269 14.93 -13.00 12.03
N GLY A 270 14.23 -13.95 11.44
CA GLY A 270 13.81 -13.97 10.03
C GLY A 270 12.52 -13.20 9.75
N ASP A 271 11.82 -13.62 8.69
CA ASP A 271 10.51 -13.06 8.31
C ASP A 271 9.49 -13.20 9.45
N ASP A 272 9.54 -14.29 10.19
CA ASP A 272 8.67 -14.64 11.32
C ASP A 272 8.85 -13.76 12.55
N ALA A 273 9.98 -13.07 12.67
CA ALA A 273 10.22 -12.06 13.71
C ALA A 273 9.63 -10.69 13.35
N MET A 274 9.32 -10.44 12.08
CA MET A 274 8.65 -9.22 11.67
C MET A 274 7.22 -9.15 12.22
N ARG A 275 6.74 -7.94 12.43
CA ARG A 275 5.37 -7.64 12.83
C ARG A 275 4.87 -6.45 12.04
N VAL A 276 3.59 -6.48 11.70
CA VAL A 276 2.91 -5.37 11.07
C VAL A 276 1.64 -5.05 11.85
N LEU A 277 1.52 -3.82 12.31
CA LEU A 277 0.33 -3.34 13.01
C LEU A 277 -0.44 -2.39 12.09
N ASN A 278 -1.67 -2.75 11.76
CA ASN A 278 -2.60 -1.81 11.13
C ASN A 278 -3.53 -1.21 12.18
N SER A 279 -3.71 0.12 12.13
CA SER A 279 -4.66 0.82 12.99
C SER A 279 -5.54 1.78 12.22
N TYR A 280 -6.61 2.22 12.87
CA TYR A 280 -7.47 3.32 12.45
C TYR A 280 -7.69 4.26 13.63
N SER A 281 -7.36 5.53 13.46
CA SER A 281 -7.69 6.62 14.37
C SER A 281 -8.78 7.50 13.76
N ASP A 282 -9.77 7.87 14.55
CA ASP A 282 -10.90 8.69 14.12
C ASP A 282 -10.52 10.17 13.89
N LEU A 283 -11.50 10.99 13.50
CA LEU A 283 -11.31 12.41 13.23
C LEU A 283 -10.88 13.22 14.45
N ASP A 284 -11.07 12.71 15.67
CA ASP A 284 -10.68 13.33 16.92
C ASP A 284 -9.32 12.83 17.45
N GLY A 285 -8.67 11.91 16.71
CA GLY A 285 -7.37 11.32 17.05
C GLY A 285 -7.45 10.15 18.02
N HIS A 286 -8.63 9.59 18.29
CA HIS A 286 -8.75 8.38 19.11
C HIS A 286 -8.62 7.13 18.27
N VAL A 287 -7.81 6.19 18.72
CA VAL A 287 -7.65 4.89 18.07
C VAL A 287 -8.93 4.06 18.21
N ARG A 288 -9.47 3.56 17.11
CA ARG A 288 -10.72 2.78 17.04
C ARG A 288 -10.52 1.32 16.65
N ALA A 289 -9.37 0.99 16.12
CA ALA A 289 -9.05 -0.40 15.82
C ALA A 289 -7.56 -0.63 15.74
N MET A 290 -7.14 -1.81 16.17
CA MET A 290 -5.79 -2.34 16.01
C MET A 290 -5.81 -3.80 15.61
N CYS A 291 -4.97 -4.17 14.64
CA CYS A 291 -4.80 -5.54 14.19
C CYS A 291 -3.32 -5.81 13.94
N LEU A 292 -2.74 -6.69 14.76
CA LEU A 292 -1.35 -7.12 14.65
C LEU A 292 -1.25 -8.36 13.76
N GLY A 293 -0.30 -8.35 12.84
CA GLY A 293 0.05 -9.47 11.99
C GLY A 293 1.50 -9.90 12.20
N GLN A 294 1.72 -11.21 12.17
CA GLN A 294 3.03 -11.84 12.06
C GLN A 294 3.24 -12.26 10.61
N PRO A 295 4.12 -11.62 9.84
CA PRO A 295 4.57 -12.14 8.57
C PRO A 295 5.14 -13.54 8.73
N VAL A 296 4.74 -14.45 7.85
CA VAL A 296 5.24 -15.83 7.85
C VAL A 296 6.03 -16.14 6.59
N LEU A 297 5.92 -15.25 5.59
CA LEU A 297 6.67 -15.30 4.34
C LEU A 297 6.67 -13.91 3.69
N GLU A 298 7.82 -13.45 3.23
CA GLU A 298 7.98 -12.25 2.41
C GLU A 298 8.11 -12.60 0.92
N TYR A 299 8.02 -11.57 0.06
CA TYR A 299 8.46 -11.69 -1.33
C TYR A 299 9.96 -11.47 -1.44
N TYR A 300 10.61 -12.24 -2.32
CA TYR A 300 12.06 -12.22 -2.50
C TYR A 300 12.49 -11.67 -3.86
N ASP A 301 11.56 -11.50 -4.80
CA ASP A 301 11.91 -10.91 -6.09
C ASP A 301 12.25 -9.41 -5.95
N PRO A 302 13.16 -8.87 -6.80
CA PRO A 302 13.68 -7.50 -6.64
C PRO A 302 12.63 -6.40 -6.68
N LYS A 303 11.45 -6.65 -7.28
CA LYS A 303 10.36 -5.67 -7.39
C LYS A 303 9.44 -5.67 -6.17
N SER A 304 9.34 -6.81 -5.49
CA SER A 304 8.37 -7.02 -4.40
C SER A 304 9.03 -7.22 -3.04
N VAL A 305 10.36 -7.24 -2.97
CA VAL A 305 11.12 -7.39 -1.72
C VAL A 305 10.71 -6.33 -0.68
N GLY A 306 10.53 -6.75 0.57
CA GLY A 306 9.99 -5.90 1.65
C GLY A 306 8.47 -5.92 1.76
N ASN A 307 7.76 -6.64 0.87
CA ASN A 307 6.33 -6.86 1.02
C ASN A 307 6.05 -8.27 1.53
N TYR A 308 5.01 -8.41 2.33
CA TYR A 308 4.61 -9.69 2.90
C TYR A 308 3.77 -10.49 1.91
N ALA A 309 4.13 -11.77 1.75
CA ALA A 309 3.40 -12.73 0.91
C ALA A 309 2.33 -13.48 1.69
N ALA A 310 2.53 -13.65 3.01
CA ALA A 310 1.55 -14.23 3.91
C ALA A 310 1.73 -13.71 5.34
N ILE A 311 0.61 -13.54 6.05
CA ILE A 311 0.54 -13.02 7.42
C ILE A 311 -0.43 -13.87 8.22
N LEU A 312 -0.01 -14.25 9.43
CA LEU A 312 -0.87 -14.80 10.47
C LEU A 312 -1.22 -13.68 11.45
N SER A 313 -2.49 -13.34 11.62
CA SER A 313 -2.88 -12.33 12.61
C SER A 313 -2.68 -12.90 14.03
N ARG A 314 -2.18 -12.04 14.93
CA ARG A 314 -1.98 -12.37 16.35
C ARG A 314 -2.18 -11.12 17.20
N GLY A 315 -3.00 -11.21 18.24
CA GLY A 315 -3.17 -10.09 19.18
C GLY A 315 -2.08 -10.07 20.25
N ASP A 316 -1.64 -8.87 20.62
CA ASP A 316 -0.79 -8.59 21.77
C ASP A 316 -1.32 -7.33 22.45
N GLN A 317 -1.97 -7.50 23.62
CA GLN A 317 -2.63 -6.38 24.29
C GLN A 317 -1.64 -5.34 24.80
N ALA A 318 -0.49 -5.77 25.33
CA ALA A 318 0.52 -4.84 25.82
C ALA A 318 1.09 -3.95 24.72
N LEU A 319 1.28 -4.51 23.50
CA LEU A 319 1.66 -3.74 22.33
C LEU A 319 0.53 -2.80 21.89
N TYR A 320 -0.72 -3.26 21.89
CA TYR A 320 -1.87 -2.42 21.53
C TYR A 320 -1.99 -1.21 22.44
N ASP A 321 -1.92 -1.41 23.77
CA ASP A 321 -2.02 -0.33 24.75
C ASP A 321 -0.92 0.72 24.54
N ARG A 322 0.32 0.26 24.33
CA ARG A 322 1.48 1.14 24.09
C ARG A 322 1.36 1.91 22.77
N MET A 323 0.93 1.26 21.71
CA MET A 323 0.78 1.88 20.39
C MET A 323 -0.41 2.83 20.34
N GLN A 324 -1.50 2.52 21.04
CA GLN A 324 -2.63 3.43 21.18
C GLN A 324 -2.21 4.72 21.88
N GLU A 325 -1.54 4.60 23.02
CA GLU A 325 -1.04 5.76 23.78
C GLU A 325 -0.12 6.63 22.90
N PHE A 326 0.76 6.00 22.13
CA PHE A 326 1.67 6.69 21.22
C PHE A 326 0.91 7.45 20.13
N LEU A 327 0.01 6.79 19.39
CA LEU A 327 -0.74 7.40 18.30
C LEU A 327 -1.68 8.51 18.78
N GLU A 328 -2.35 8.32 19.92
CA GLU A 328 -3.26 9.34 20.50
C GLU A 328 -2.48 10.57 21.01
N LYS A 329 -1.30 10.39 21.61
CA LYS A 329 -0.42 11.51 21.99
C LYS A 329 0.09 12.30 20.79
N LEU A 330 0.26 11.66 19.63
CA LEU A 330 0.61 12.34 18.37
C LEU A 330 -0.59 13.09 17.75
N GLY A 331 -1.81 12.88 18.24
CA GLY A 331 -3.01 13.33 17.56
C GLY A 331 -3.18 12.72 16.17
N TYR A 332 -2.75 11.47 16.02
CA TYR A 332 -2.76 10.77 14.74
C TYR A 332 -4.19 10.56 14.23
N VAL A 333 -4.43 10.81 12.95
CA VAL A 333 -5.74 10.61 12.30
C VAL A 333 -5.62 9.71 11.06
N GLY A 334 -6.63 8.88 10.82
CA GLY A 334 -6.69 8.00 9.66
C GLY A 334 -6.02 6.64 9.90
N PHE A 335 -5.59 6.00 8.82
CA PHE A 335 -4.98 4.68 8.86
C PHE A 335 -3.48 4.75 9.11
N SER A 336 -2.94 3.79 9.87
CA SER A 336 -1.51 3.53 9.93
C SER A 336 -1.19 2.08 9.62
N ASN A 337 -0.01 1.86 9.01
CA ASN A 337 0.63 0.57 8.85
C ASN A 337 2.03 0.68 9.43
N ILE A 338 2.25 0.02 10.56
CA ILE A 338 3.47 0.16 11.36
C ILE A 338 4.27 -1.12 11.24
N ASP A 339 5.46 -1.01 10.65
CA ASP A 339 6.38 -2.12 10.52
C ASP A 339 7.36 -2.14 11.69
N MET A 340 7.47 -3.30 12.34
CA MET A 340 8.31 -3.51 13.51
C MET A 340 8.90 -4.92 13.51
N LYS A 341 9.88 -5.14 14.35
CA LYS A 341 10.46 -6.47 14.56
C LYS A 341 10.44 -6.82 16.04
N TYR A 342 10.04 -8.06 16.35
CA TYR A 342 10.14 -8.59 17.69
C TYR A 342 11.59 -9.01 17.98
N ASP A 343 12.21 -8.34 18.93
CA ASP A 343 13.55 -8.69 19.39
C ASP A 343 13.47 -9.72 20.52
N SER A 344 13.78 -10.98 20.22
CA SER A 344 13.75 -12.07 21.17
C SER A 344 14.76 -11.93 22.29
N ARG A 345 15.82 -11.11 22.14
CA ARG A 345 16.84 -10.84 23.18
C ARG A 345 16.26 -10.02 24.33
N THR A 346 15.36 -9.09 23.99
CA THR A 346 14.78 -8.12 24.95
C THR A 346 13.30 -8.33 25.22
N GLY A 347 12.63 -9.16 24.42
CA GLY A 347 11.17 -9.34 24.46
C GLY A 347 10.38 -8.10 23.99
N ARG A 348 10.99 -7.19 23.23
CA ARG A 348 10.39 -5.91 22.82
C ARG A 348 10.13 -5.84 21.32
N TYR A 349 9.20 -4.98 20.94
CA TYR A 349 8.93 -4.64 19.56
C TYR A 349 9.70 -3.38 19.17
N VAL A 350 10.57 -3.50 18.18
CA VAL A 350 11.43 -2.45 17.67
C VAL A 350 10.80 -1.85 16.41
N LEU A 351 10.46 -0.57 16.43
CA LEU A 351 9.77 0.13 15.34
C LEU A 351 10.75 0.47 14.21
N PHE A 352 10.36 0.16 12.97
CA PHE A 352 11.16 0.50 11.79
C PHE A 352 10.58 1.69 11.02
N GLU A 353 9.25 1.73 10.87
CA GLU A 353 8.57 2.80 10.14
C GLU A 353 7.07 2.83 10.44
N ILE A 354 6.47 3.99 10.20
CA ILE A 354 5.02 4.19 10.19
C ILE A 354 4.63 4.71 8.81
N ASN A 355 3.79 3.95 8.13
CA ASN A 355 3.22 4.35 6.85
C ASN A 355 1.80 4.90 7.10
N PRO A 356 1.48 6.17 6.77
CA PRO A 356 0.19 6.78 7.08
C PRO A 356 -0.91 6.36 6.06
N ARG A 357 -1.02 5.09 5.85
CA ARG A 357 -1.97 4.42 4.98
C ARG A 357 -2.07 2.94 5.33
N LEU A 358 -3.03 2.22 4.77
CA LEU A 358 -3.04 0.77 4.81
C LEU A 358 -1.99 0.19 3.84
N GLY A 359 -1.29 -0.85 4.26
CA GLY A 359 -0.29 -1.56 3.45
C GLY A 359 -0.91 -2.52 2.42
N ARG A 360 -0.11 -3.01 1.47
CA ARG A 360 -0.54 -4.02 0.47
C ARG A 360 -1.13 -5.28 1.10
N SER A 361 -0.65 -5.65 2.27
CA SER A 361 -1.08 -6.82 3.04
C SER A 361 -2.28 -6.57 3.95
N SER A 362 -2.76 -5.33 4.08
CA SER A 362 -3.77 -4.91 5.07
C SER A 362 -5.05 -5.73 5.08
N TYR A 363 -5.32 -6.45 3.99
CA TYR A 363 -6.46 -7.36 3.92
C TYR A 363 -6.38 -8.52 4.95
N PHE A 364 -5.23 -8.71 5.61
CA PHE A 364 -5.14 -9.64 6.73
C PHE A 364 -6.05 -9.25 7.91
N CYS A 365 -6.29 -7.95 8.11
CA CYS A 365 -7.27 -7.47 9.10
C CYS A 365 -8.66 -8.03 8.79
N ARG A 366 -9.05 -8.05 7.51
CA ARG A 366 -10.33 -8.63 7.09
C ARG A 366 -10.38 -10.15 7.27
N ALA A 367 -9.26 -10.85 7.01
CA ALA A 367 -9.16 -12.27 7.29
C ALA A 367 -9.42 -12.57 8.79
N ALA A 368 -8.93 -11.68 9.66
CA ALA A 368 -9.14 -11.71 11.11
C ALA A 368 -10.52 -11.15 11.57
N GLY A 369 -11.42 -10.82 10.64
CA GLY A 369 -12.79 -10.37 10.94
C GLY A 369 -12.96 -8.84 11.00
N LEU A 370 -11.91 -8.05 10.87
CA LEU A 370 -11.95 -6.59 11.02
C LEU A 370 -11.99 -5.91 9.65
N ASN A 371 -13.08 -5.22 9.36
CA ASN A 371 -13.22 -4.43 8.12
C ASN A 371 -12.89 -2.95 8.40
N MET A 372 -11.68 -2.53 8.04
CA MET A 372 -11.17 -1.16 8.27
C MET A 372 -12.01 -0.10 7.55
N MET A 373 -12.53 -0.39 6.35
CA MET A 373 -13.38 0.56 5.62
C MET A 373 -14.75 0.77 6.28
N LYS A 374 -15.25 -0.22 7.01
CA LYS A 374 -16.47 -0.09 7.80
C LYS A 374 -16.27 0.89 8.96
N LEU A 375 -15.11 0.83 9.63
CA LEU A 375 -14.78 1.75 10.72
C LEU A 375 -14.69 3.20 10.22
N LEU A 376 -13.90 3.43 9.17
CA LEU A 376 -13.81 4.74 8.52
C LEU A 376 -15.19 5.30 8.13
N THR A 377 -16.01 4.48 7.49
CA THR A 377 -17.32 4.92 7.01
C THR A 377 -18.28 5.21 8.16
N ASN A 378 -18.27 4.37 9.21
CA ASN A 378 -19.07 4.60 10.40
C ASN A 378 -18.71 5.91 11.08
N ASP A 379 -17.43 6.21 11.27
CA ASP A 379 -16.96 7.46 11.85
C ASP A 379 -17.32 8.65 10.94
N VAL A 380 -16.78 8.66 9.72
CA VAL A 380 -16.78 9.85 8.86
C VAL A 380 -18.16 10.12 8.22
N VAL A 381 -18.88 9.07 7.81
CA VAL A 381 -20.17 9.24 7.13
C VAL A 381 -21.32 9.29 8.12
N TYR A 382 -21.34 8.36 9.05
CA TYR A 382 -22.51 8.16 9.93
C TYR A 382 -22.30 8.73 11.34
N GLY A 383 -21.11 9.24 11.68
CA GLY A 383 -20.80 9.79 13.03
C GLY A 383 -20.89 8.72 14.13
N LYS A 384 -20.74 7.44 13.77
CA LYS A 384 -20.80 6.32 14.70
C LYS A 384 -19.38 5.93 15.12
N ARG A 385 -19.05 6.19 16.36
CA ARG A 385 -17.76 5.87 16.96
C ARG A 385 -17.99 4.84 18.04
N GLU A 386 -17.45 3.66 17.82
CA GLU A 386 -17.49 2.55 18.78
C GLU A 386 -16.21 2.54 19.60
N ASP A 387 -16.17 1.77 20.69
CA ASP A 387 -14.95 1.54 21.45
C ASP A 387 -13.86 0.89 20.58
N CYS A 388 -12.61 1.03 20.99
CA CYS A 388 -11.49 0.48 20.24
C CYS A 388 -11.58 -1.05 20.13
N VAL A 389 -11.48 -1.58 18.91
CA VAL A 389 -11.44 -3.00 18.65
C VAL A 389 -9.99 -3.48 18.59
N TYR A 390 -9.55 -4.19 19.62
CA TYR A 390 -8.27 -4.90 19.62
C TYR A 390 -8.46 -6.31 19.05
N ASN A 391 -7.85 -6.57 17.90
CA ASN A 391 -8.04 -7.87 17.25
C ASN A 391 -7.15 -8.94 17.85
N HIS A 392 -7.74 -10.00 18.40
CA HIS A 392 -7.06 -11.19 18.94
C HIS A 392 -7.37 -12.46 18.12
N THR A 393 -8.17 -12.35 17.07
CA THR A 393 -8.50 -13.50 16.21
C THR A 393 -7.28 -13.91 15.40
N VAL A 394 -6.94 -15.20 15.45
CA VAL A 394 -5.88 -15.77 14.63
C VAL A 394 -6.45 -16.21 13.29
N ALA A 395 -5.92 -15.69 12.20
CA ALA A 395 -6.36 -16.00 10.85
C ALA A 395 -5.19 -15.85 9.86
N LEU A 396 -5.17 -16.70 8.83
CA LEU A 396 -4.15 -16.66 7.78
C LEU A 396 -4.65 -15.87 6.58
N TRP A 397 -3.91 -14.82 6.24
CA TRP A 397 -3.99 -14.16 4.94
C TRP A 397 -2.78 -14.55 4.09
N GLN A 398 -3.01 -14.77 2.79
CA GLN A 398 -1.94 -15.07 1.84
C GLN A 398 -2.24 -14.48 0.45
N ASN A 399 -1.22 -13.98 -0.20
CA ASN A 399 -1.28 -13.48 -1.58
C ASN A 399 -0.44 -14.34 -2.55
N VAL A 400 -0.11 -15.55 -2.13
CA VAL A 400 0.61 -16.57 -2.89
C VAL A 400 -0.13 -17.91 -2.80
N PRO A 401 0.10 -18.85 -3.75
CA PRO A 401 -0.44 -20.21 -3.64
C PRO A 401 0.00 -20.90 -2.34
N THR A 402 -0.91 -21.66 -1.71
CA THR A 402 -0.60 -22.44 -0.49
C THR A 402 0.60 -23.39 -0.65
N GLY A 403 0.85 -23.90 -1.88
CA GLY A 403 2.02 -24.71 -2.17
C GLY A 403 3.35 -23.98 -1.95
N ILE A 404 3.39 -22.65 -2.14
CA ILE A 404 4.55 -21.82 -1.85
C ILE A 404 4.77 -21.75 -0.35
N LEU A 405 3.73 -21.48 0.46
CA LEU A 405 3.85 -21.46 1.92
C LEU A 405 4.42 -22.77 2.45
N ARG A 406 3.85 -23.90 2.02
CA ARG A 406 4.32 -25.24 2.45
C ARG A 406 5.77 -25.54 2.09
N ARG A 407 6.26 -24.94 1.01
CA ARG A 407 7.63 -25.18 0.52
C ARG A 407 8.66 -24.26 1.17
N TYR A 408 8.30 -23.00 1.46
CA TYR A 408 9.26 -21.96 1.80
C TYR A 408 9.18 -21.48 3.25
N VAL A 409 8.09 -21.72 3.98
CA VAL A 409 8.07 -21.57 5.44
C VAL A 409 8.83 -22.75 6.04
N LYS A 410 9.97 -22.47 6.66
CA LYS A 410 10.93 -23.50 7.11
C LYS A 410 10.81 -23.86 8.58
N ASP A 411 10.28 -22.94 9.39
CA ASP A 411 10.03 -23.22 10.80
C ASP A 411 8.99 -24.35 10.94
N PRO A 412 9.32 -25.48 11.62
CA PRO A 412 8.44 -26.62 11.71
C PRO A 412 7.15 -26.34 12.46
N ASP A 413 7.24 -25.60 13.58
CA ASP A 413 6.10 -25.31 14.45
C ASP A 413 5.14 -24.37 13.74
N LEU A 414 5.66 -23.31 13.11
CA LEU A 414 4.89 -22.38 12.29
C LEU A 414 4.26 -23.10 11.07
N SER A 415 5.01 -23.98 10.41
CA SER A 415 4.52 -24.76 9.27
C SER A 415 3.37 -25.71 9.67
N GLU A 416 3.43 -26.29 10.87
CA GLU A 416 2.35 -27.13 11.39
C GLU A 416 1.13 -26.29 11.75
N GLU A 417 1.33 -25.15 12.44
CA GLU A 417 0.25 -24.22 12.79
C GLU A 417 -0.49 -23.75 11.53
N LEU A 418 0.22 -23.35 10.48
CA LEU A 418 -0.39 -22.88 9.23
C LEU A 418 -1.30 -23.91 8.55
N ARG A 419 -1.11 -25.21 8.79
CA ARG A 419 -1.99 -26.26 8.25
C ARG A 419 -3.40 -26.22 8.83
N ALA A 420 -3.57 -25.66 10.01
CA ALA A 420 -4.88 -25.52 10.67
C ALA A 420 -5.74 -24.43 10.05
N PHE A 421 -5.15 -23.52 9.22
CA PHE A 421 -5.86 -22.38 8.68
C PHE A 421 -6.13 -22.53 7.18
N LYS A 422 -7.34 -22.14 6.78
CA LYS A 422 -7.64 -21.86 5.38
C LYS A 422 -7.24 -20.43 5.07
N GLY A 423 -6.24 -20.28 4.21
CA GLY A 423 -5.76 -18.95 3.82
C GLY A 423 -6.82 -18.12 3.10
N THR A 424 -6.91 -16.86 3.48
CA THR A 424 -7.76 -15.86 2.81
C THR A 424 -6.97 -15.15 1.73
N HIS A 425 -7.49 -15.15 0.50
CA HIS A 425 -6.88 -14.47 -0.64
C HIS A 425 -7.64 -13.17 -0.96
N VAL A 426 -6.89 -12.07 -1.16
CA VAL A 426 -7.52 -10.78 -1.47
C VAL A 426 -8.14 -10.75 -2.86
N ILE A 427 -7.40 -11.18 -3.90
CA ILE A 427 -7.76 -11.01 -5.32
C ILE A 427 -8.77 -12.06 -5.84
N PHE A 428 -9.01 -13.13 -5.10
CA PHE A 428 -10.05 -14.13 -5.44
C PHE A 428 -11.34 -13.84 -4.65
N CYS A 429 -12.21 -13.06 -5.23
CA CYS A 429 -13.51 -12.71 -4.65
C CYS A 429 -14.63 -13.47 -5.35
N LYS A 430 -15.45 -14.20 -4.57
CA LYS A 430 -16.63 -14.88 -5.11
C LYS A 430 -17.57 -13.83 -5.74
N GLY A 431 -17.98 -14.07 -7.00
CA GLY A 431 -18.84 -13.13 -7.75
C GLY A 431 -18.07 -12.10 -8.58
N ASP A 432 -16.72 -12.06 -8.49
CA ASP A 432 -15.87 -11.17 -9.30
C ASP A 432 -14.78 -11.96 -10.06
N LEU A 433 -15.15 -13.09 -10.66
CA LEU A 433 -14.24 -13.98 -11.38
C LEU A 433 -14.78 -14.31 -12.78
N PRO A 434 -15.02 -13.32 -13.67
CA PRO A 434 -15.27 -13.64 -15.07
C PRO A 434 -14.07 -14.40 -15.64
N LEU A 435 -14.27 -15.23 -16.67
CA LEU A 435 -13.25 -16.14 -17.22
C LEU A 435 -11.96 -15.42 -17.60
N SER A 436 -12.06 -14.21 -18.19
CA SER A 436 -10.91 -13.39 -18.55
C SER A 436 -10.06 -12.96 -17.34
N ARG A 437 -10.71 -12.60 -16.23
CA ARG A 437 -10.06 -12.26 -14.97
C ARG A 437 -9.46 -13.50 -14.33
N LEU A 438 -10.22 -14.58 -14.22
CA LEU A 438 -9.76 -15.83 -13.61
C LEU A 438 -8.49 -16.35 -14.30
N TYR A 439 -8.45 -16.38 -15.64
CA TYR A 439 -7.26 -16.78 -16.39
C TYR A 439 -6.03 -15.92 -16.04
N ARG A 440 -6.18 -14.59 -15.96
CA ARG A 440 -5.08 -13.68 -15.63
C ARG A 440 -4.60 -13.88 -14.20
N LEU A 441 -5.51 -14.05 -13.24
CA LEU A 441 -5.16 -14.29 -11.84
C LEU A 441 -4.46 -15.64 -11.66
N LEU A 442 -4.89 -16.69 -12.35
CA LEU A 442 -4.21 -17.99 -12.33
C LEU A 442 -2.79 -17.90 -12.90
N ARG A 443 -2.60 -17.16 -14.01
CA ARG A 443 -1.25 -16.89 -14.54
C ARG A 443 -0.40 -16.09 -13.56
N TYR A 444 -0.96 -15.07 -12.93
CA TYR A 444 -0.28 -14.26 -11.92
C TYR A 444 0.17 -15.11 -10.74
N TYR A 445 -0.68 -16.02 -10.26
CA TYR A 445 -0.34 -16.98 -9.19
C TYR A 445 0.68 -18.03 -9.64
N ALA A 446 0.59 -18.52 -10.86
CA ALA A 446 1.57 -19.46 -11.40
C ALA A 446 2.97 -18.83 -11.51
N ALA A 447 3.05 -17.55 -11.89
CA ALA A 447 4.32 -16.82 -11.95
C ALA A 447 5.03 -16.75 -10.60
N GLN A 448 4.29 -16.75 -9.47
CA GLN A 448 4.89 -16.74 -8.13
C GLN A 448 5.78 -17.96 -7.86
N TYR A 449 5.45 -19.13 -8.44
CA TYR A 449 6.31 -20.30 -8.29
C TYR A 449 7.69 -20.11 -8.94
N HIS A 450 7.74 -19.42 -10.08
CA HIS A 450 9.00 -19.05 -10.72
C HIS A 450 9.77 -18.02 -9.90
N ASN A 451 9.10 -16.95 -9.44
CA ASN A 451 9.72 -15.92 -8.62
C ASN A 451 10.35 -16.51 -7.35
N PHE A 452 9.60 -17.32 -6.60
CA PHE A 452 10.13 -17.94 -5.39
C PHE A 452 11.25 -18.96 -5.68
N ARG A 453 11.16 -19.73 -6.77
CA ARG A 453 12.25 -20.64 -7.17
C ARG A 453 13.53 -19.86 -7.49
N ASP A 454 13.42 -18.77 -8.23
CA ASP A 454 14.56 -18.06 -8.79
C ASP A 454 15.22 -17.12 -7.77
N TYR A 455 14.44 -16.52 -6.86
CA TYR A 455 14.94 -15.48 -5.94
C TYR A 455 15.04 -15.88 -4.46
N TYR A 456 14.33 -16.89 -4.00
CA TYR A 456 14.31 -17.25 -2.57
C TYR A 456 15.71 -17.56 -1.99
N PHE A 457 16.62 -18.11 -2.78
CA PHE A 457 17.97 -18.47 -2.35
C PHE A 457 18.99 -17.33 -2.43
N GLU A 458 18.70 -16.25 -3.15
CA GLU A 458 19.63 -15.12 -3.30
C GLU A 458 19.71 -14.24 -2.04
N LYS A 459 18.74 -14.31 -1.14
CA LYS A 459 18.71 -13.56 0.13
C LYS A 459 19.42 -14.26 1.31
N LYS A 460 19.75 -15.52 1.16
CA LYS A 460 20.45 -16.32 2.16
C LYS A 460 21.94 -16.43 1.82
#